data_b5e6cb5377d9e9d118e59fbb8b65b156
#
_entry.id   b5e6cb5377d9e9d118e59fbb8b65b156
#
_cell.length_a   1.000
_cell.length_b   1.000
_cell.length_c   1.000
_cell.angle_alpha   90.00
_cell.angle_beta   90.00
_cell.angle_gamma   90.00
#
_symmetry.space_group_name_H-M   'P 1'
#
loop_
_entity.id
_entity.type
_entity.pdbx_description
1 polymer ?
#
loop_
_entity_poly.entity_id
_entity_poly.type
_entity_poly.pdbx_seq_one_letter_code
_entity_poly.pdbx_strand_id
1 'polypeptide(L)'
;MTIPLRYEDLTVEQFIKLEALKKLEDIDLIDRAVKRVAILSGKTEDEIEALPPKAVFDTLSLALFLTSPIHSMPLVDEFTIGKKKFKAITKNTVYSVAQHRDFNEFIKANNGDYIPCLAELIFISHHELVNDKWVYNELNFEENVELFKQAKLKDVLGAVFFYSNCLQNYMINIKTCLEENQKIVNDHTEKMMKDQEFQIFLRDGDMNIG
;
A
#
# COMPACT_ATOMS: atom_id res chain seq x y z
N MET A 1 20.88 -9.15 24.00
CA MET A 1 19.65 -8.49 23.51
C MET A 1 19.23 -9.23 22.23
N THR A 2 17.96 -9.63 22.11
CA THR A 2 17.46 -10.35 20.94
C THR A 2 16.81 -9.34 20.01
N ILE A 3 17.20 -9.34 18.72
CA ILE A 3 16.61 -8.50 17.66
C ILE A 3 16.25 -9.37 16.46
N PRO A 4 15.33 -8.93 15.61
CA PRO A 4 15.09 -9.55 14.31
C PRO A 4 16.36 -9.57 13.46
N LEU A 5 16.58 -10.66 12.71
CA LEU A 5 17.74 -10.83 11.84
C LEU A 5 17.40 -10.70 10.35
N ARG A 6 16.12 -10.60 10.01
CA ARG A 6 15.59 -10.50 8.65
C ARG A 6 14.34 -9.64 8.62
N TYR A 7 13.99 -9.09 7.47
CA TYR A 7 12.75 -8.33 7.29
C TYR A 7 11.50 -9.13 7.67
N GLU A 8 11.48 -10.42 7.37
CA GLU A 8 10.36 -11.31 7.68
C GLU A 8 10.07 -11.43 9.18
N ASP A 9 11.07 -11.22 10.02
CA ASP A 9 10.98 -11.35 11.47
C ASP A 9 10.49 -10.05 12.16
N LEU A 10 10.52 -8.91 11.44
CA LEU A 10 9.99 -7.65 11.95
C LEU A 10 8.48 -7.72 12.16
N THR A 11 7.99 -6.93 13.10
CA THR A 11 6.58 -6.57 13.15
C THR A 11 6.28 -5.43 12.17
N VAL A 12 5.01 -5.26 11.78
CA VAL A 12 4.57 -4.13 10.96
C VAL A 12 4.93 -2.80 11.63
N GLU A 13 4.72 -2.69 12.94
CA GLU A 13 5.06 -1.49 13.72
C GLU A 13 6.56 -1.16 13.67
N GLN A 14 7.41 -2.18 13.88
CA GLN A 14 8.86 -1.99 13.79
C GLN A 14 9.27 -1.50 12.39
N PHE A 15 8.68 -2.09 11.36
CA PHE A 15 8.94 -1.69 9.99
C PHE A 15 8.54 -0.22 9.73
N ILE A 16 7.34 0.20 10.12
CA ILE A 16 6.87 1.59 9.97
C ILE A 16 7.82 2.56 10.69
N LYS A 17 8.19 2.26 11.94
CA LYS A 17 9.12 3.10 12.72
C LYS A 17 10.49 3.20 12.07
N LEU A 18 11.02 2.10 11.52
CA LEU A 18 12.31 2.09 10.81
C LEU A 18 12.26 2.92 9.53
N GLU A 19 11.17 2.85 8.78
CA GLU A 19 10.99 3.65 7.58
C GLU A 19 10.82 5.15 7.90
N ALA A 20 10.08 5.49 8.95
CA ALA A 20 9.99 6.85 9.43
C ALA A 20 11.36 7.40 9.85
N LEU A 21 12.17 6.58 10.53
CA LEU A 21 13.53 6.97 10.93
C LEU A 21 14.47 7.24 9.73
N LYS A 22 14.28 6.56 8.60
CA LYS A 22 15.07 6.81 7.37
C LYS A 22 14.84 8.21 6.80
N LYS A 23 13.66 8.78 6.99
CA LYS A 23 13.28 10.10 6.48
C LYS A 23 13.82 11.27 7.30
N LEU A 24 14.33 11.01 8.49
CA LEU A 24 14.95 12.05 9.34
C LEU A 24 16.33 12.39 8.79
N GLU A 25 16.48 13.57 8.20
CA GLU A 25 17.73 14.01 7.55
C GLU A 25 18.75 14.49 8.57
N ASP A 26 18.32 15.24 9.60
CA ASP A 26 19.19 15.96 10.55
C ASP A 26 19.44 15.18 11.86
N ILE A 27 19.49 13.87 11.82
CA ILE A 27 19.74 13.05 13.01
C ILE A 27 21.19 12.57 13.05
N ASP A 28 21.84 12.72 14.22
CA ASP A 28 23.18 12.21 14.48
C ASP A 28 23.26 10.68 14.25
N LEU A 29 24.45 10.21 13.88
CA LEU A 29 24.71 8.79 13.67
C LEU A 29 24.50 7.95 14.92
N ILE A 30 24.87 8.48 16.11
CA ILE A 30 24.72 7.79 17.39
C ILE A 30 23.22 7.71 17.75
N ASP A 31 22.50 8.83 17.67
CA ASP A 31 21.08 8.90 17.94
C ASP A 31 20.31 7.98 16.99
N ARG A 32 20.70 7.95 15.71
CA ARG A 32 20.11 7.03 14.72
C ARG A 32 20.38 5.56 15.08
N ALA A 33 21.56 5.24 15.59
CA ALA A 33 21.90 3.89 16.05
C ALA A 33 21.06 3.50 17.28
N VAL A 34 20.95 4.38 18.27
CA VAL A 34 20.14 4.19 19.49
C VAL A 34 18.69 3.92 19.10
N LYS A 35 18.08 4.79 18.27
CA LYS A 35 16.69 4.64 17.82
C LYS A 35 16.45 3.34 17.05
N ARG A 36 17.37 2.96 16.16
CA ARG A 36 17.27 1.68 15.44
C ARG A 36 17.27 0.48 16.38
N VAL A 37 18.21 0.47 17.34
CA VAL A 37 18.32 -0.63 18.30
C VAL A 37 17.10 -0.66 19.22
N ALA A 38 16.60 0.49 19.68
CA ALA A 38 15.37 0.60 20.45
C ALA A 38 14.17 0.00 19.70
N ILE A 39 13.96 0.40 18.46
CA ILE A 39 12.87 -0.14 17.61
C ILE A 39 13.00 -1.66 17.45
N LEU A 40 14.20 -2.16 17.11
CA LEU A 40 14.42 -3.58 16.86
C LEU A 40 14.29 -4.46 18.10
N SER A 41 14.71 -3.94 19.27
CA SER A 41 14.67 -4.68 20.53
C SER A 41 13.37 -4.53 21.32
N GLY A 42 12.52 -3.55 20.94
CA GLY A 42 11.32 -3.19 21.70
C GLY A 42 11.60 -2.52 23.02
N LYS A 43 12.82 -1.98 23.21
CA LYS A 43 13.24 -1.24 24.41
C LYS A 43 13.06 0.27 24.21
N THR A 44 13.07 1.01 25.32
CA THR A 44 13.09 2.48 25.26
C THR A 44 14.45 3.01 24.82
N GLU A 45 14.49 4.24 24.31
CA GLU A 45 15.76 4.90 23.94
C GLU A 45 16.66 5.04 25.17
N ASP A 46 16.12 5.45 26.32
CA ASP A 46 16.86 5.57 27.60
C ASP A 46 17.54 4.25 28.01
N GLU A 47 16.86 3.11 27.83
CA GLU A 47 17.44 1.80 28.12
C GLU A 47 18.62 1.47 27.19
N ILE A 48 18.57 1.94 25.94
CA ILE A 48 19.65 1.72 24.96
C ILE A 48 20.81 2.69 25.23
N GLU A 49 20.53 3.95 25.59
CA GLU A 49 21.54 4.95 25.93
C GLU A 49 22.35 4.57 27.19
N ALA A 50 21.72 3.82 28.12
CA ALA A 50 22.41 3.28 29.27
C ALA A 50 23.43 2.15 28.95
N LEU A 51 23.45 1.64 27.72
CA LEU A 51 24.36 0.59 27.29
C LEU A 51 25.72 1.18 26.85
N PRO A 52 26.82 0.42 26.99
CA PRO A 52 28.08 0.81 26.37
C PRO A 52 27.95 0.98 24.84
N PRO A 53 28.53 2.01 24.23
CA PRO A 53 28.46 2.24 22.78
C PRO A 53 28.79 0.99 21.94
N LYS A 54 29.79 0.23 22.35
CA LYS A 54 30.16 -1.03 21.71
C LYS A 54 28.98 -2.01 21.62
N ALA A 55 28.20 -2.16 22.69
CA ALA A 55 27.06 -3.08 22.71
C ALA A 55 25.95 -2.64 21.73
N VAL A 56 25.75 -1.33 21.57
CA VAL A 56 24.80 -0.77 20.59
C VAL A 56 25.26 -1.06 19.17
N PHE A 57 26.54 -0.81 18.84
CA PHE A 57 27.07 -1.06 17.50
C PHE A 57 27.20 -2.56 17.17
N ASP A 58 27.58 -3.39 18.14
CA ASP A 58 27.58 -4.84 17.95
C ASP A 58 26.18 -5.38 17.65
N THR A 59 25.15 -4.84 18.33
CA THR A 59 23.75 -5.18 18.04
C THR A 59 23.32 -4.71 16.67
N LEU A 60 23.68 -3.48 16.30
CA LEU A 60 23.33 -2.91 14.99
C LEU A 60 23.99 -3.68 13.84
N SER A 61 25.19 -4.24 14.06
CA SER A 61 25.89 -5.07 13.06
C SER A 61 25.11 -6.35 12.70
N LEU A 62 24.26 -6.85 13.60
CA LEU A 62 23.37 -7.98 13.33
C LEU A 62 22.18 -7.59 12.42
N ALA A 63 21.87 -6.30 12.32
CA ALA A 63 20.76 -5.76 11.54
C ALA A 63 21.17 -5.31 10.12
N LEU A 64 22.24 -5.91 9.54
CA LEU A 64 22.73 -5.56 8.19
C LEU A 64 21.69 -5.77 7.10
N PHE A 65 20.68 -6.62 7.33
CA PHE A 65 19.56 -6.79 6.38
C PHE A 65 18.83 -5.47 6.08
N LEU A 66 18.84 -4.49 6.99
CA LEU A 66 18.22 -3.17 6.78
C LEU A 66 18.89 -2.34 5.68
N THR A 67 20.07 -2.71 5.23
CA THR A 67 20.77 -2.06 4.10
C THR A 67 20.42 -2.67 2.76
N SER A 68 19.77 -3.84 2.76
CA SER A 68 19.33 -4.51 1.53
C SER A 68 17.91 -4.08 1.13
N PRO A 69 17.59 -4.09 -0.16
CA PRO A 69 16.21 -3.85 -0.59
C PRO A 69 15.29 -4.98 -0.10
N ILE A 70 14.06 -4.64 0.19
CA ILE A 70 13.04 -5.62 0.55
C ILE A 70 12.69 -6.40 -0.72
N HIS A 71 12.85 -7.72 -0.66
CA HIS A 71 12.40 -8.60 -1.73
C HIS A 71 10.89 -8.83 -1.65
N SER A 72 10.28 -9.16 -2.80
CA SER A 72 8.86 -9.55 -2.84
C SER A 72 8.64 -10.77 -1.93
N MET A 73 7.68 -10.66 -1.03
CA MET A 73 7.26 -11.77 -0.17
C MET A 73 6.08 -12.49 -0.82
N PRO A 74 5.97 -13.82 -0.65
CA PRO A 74 4.83 -14.55 -1.16
C PRO A 74 3.55 -14.10 -0.47
N LEU A 75 2.45 -14.12 -1.21
CA LEU A 75 1.13 -13.89 -0.64
C LEU A 75 0.81 -15.02 0.34
N VAL A 76 0.47 -14.65 1.57
CA VAL A 76 -0.07 -15.56 2.58
C VAL A 76 -1.60 -15.42 2.54
N ASP A 77 -2.29 -16.50 2.21
CA ASP A 77 -3.76 -16.46 2.08
C ASP A 77 -4.46 -16.28 3.41
N GLU A 78 -3.98 -16.93 4.45
CA GLU A 78 -4.54 -16.88 5.79
C GLU A 78 -3.45 -16.80 6.84
N PHE A 79 -3.65 -15.99 7.87
CA PHE A 79 -2.76 -15.90 9.01
C PHE A 79 -3.54 -15.54 10.28
N THR A 80 -2.86 -15.67 11.43
CA THR A 80 -3.48 -15.44 12.74
C THR A 80 -2.65 -14.45 13.54
N ILE A 81 -3.33 -13.47 14.15
CA ILE A 81 -2.74 -12.54 15.11
C ILE A 81 -3.52 -12.68 16.42
N GLY A 82 -2.82 -13.07 17.48
CA GLY A 82 -3.49 -13.36 18.76
C GLY A 82 -4.51 -14.48 18.60
N LYS A 83 -5.79 -14.15 18.81
CA LYS A 83 -6.90 -15.10 18.67
C LYS A 83 -7.70 -14.89 17.39
N LYS A 84 -7.41 -13.87 16.61
CA LYS A 84 -8.14 -13.53 15.38
C LYS A 84 -7.46 -14.15 14.16
N LYS A 85 -8.25 -14.70 13.26
CA LYS A 85 -7.80 -15.26 11.99
C LYS A 85 -8.19 -14.33 10.85
N PHE A 86 -7.27 -14.07 9.94
CA PHE A 86 -7.44 -13.15 8.83
C PHE A 86 -7.18 -13.84 7.51
N LYS A 87 -7.82 -13.35 6.46
CA LYS A 87 -7.64 -13.83 5.09
C LYS A 87 -7.34 -12.68 4.15
N ALA A 88 -6.34 -12.87 3.31
CA ALA A 88 -6.01 -11.90 2.29
C ALA A 88 -7.12 -11.79 1.24
N ILE A 89 -7.37 -10.58 0.75
CA ILE A 89 -8.24 -10.36 -0.39
C ILE A 89 -7.49 -10.87 -1.64
N THR A 90 -8.03 -11.93 -2.23
CA THR A 90 -7.53 -12.52 -3.48
C THR A 90 -8.39 -12.06 -4.66
N LYS A 91 -8.01 -12.46 -5.87
CA LYS A 91 -8.76 -12.15 -7.11
C LYS A 91 -10.26 -12.48 -7.07
N ASN A 92 -10.64 -13.42 -6.21
CA ASN A 92 -12.04 -13.86 -6.07
C ASN A 92 -12.85 -13.05 -5.05
N THR A 93 -12.21 -12.10 -4.38
CA THR A 93 -12.86 -11.28 -3.35
C THR A 93 -13.21 -9.93 -3.98
N VAL A 94 -14.50 -9.60 -3.98
CA VAL A 94 -15.00 -8.34 -4.53
C VAL A 94 -14.88 -7.25 -3.47
N TYR A 95 -14.21 -6.16 -3.79
CA TYR A 95 -14.20 -4.95 -2.96
C TYR A 95 -15.56 -4.30 -2.94
N SER A 96 -16.01 -3.91 -1.76
CA SER A 96 -17.16 -3.02 -1.64
C SER A 96 -16.77 -1.58 -1.99
N VAL A 97 -17.75 -0.78 -2.39
CA VAL A 97 -17.55 0.67 -2.61
C VAL A 97 -17.09 1.35 -1.33
N ALA A 98 -17.59 0.90 -0.16
CA ALA A 98 -17.16 1.38 1.14
C ALA A 98 -15.64 1.16 1.36
N GLN A 99 -15.16 -0.06 1.16
CA GLN A 99 -13.73 -0.38 1.28
C GLN A 99 -12.86 0.49 0.38
N HIS A 100 -13.31 0.76 -0.86
CA HIS A 100 -12.57 1.62 -1.78
C HIS A 100 -12.55 3.09 -1.31
N ARG A 101 -13.66 3.57 -0.75
CA ARG A 101 -13.74 4.93 -0.18
C ARG A 101 -12.82 5.07 1.01
N ASP A 102 -12.87 4.14 1.97
CA ASP A 102 -12.05 4.14 3.16
C ASP A 102 -10.56 4.16 2.78
N PHE A 103 -10.16 3.32 1.83
CA PHE A 103 -8.82 3.33 1.26
C PHE A 103 -8.39 4.70 0.74
N ASN A 104 -9.23 5.37 -0.05
CA ASN A 104 -8.91 6.69 -0.58
C ASN A 104 -8.82 7.77 0.52
N GLU A 105 -9.64 7.67 1.56
CA GLU A 105 -9.59 8.56 2.72
C GLU A 105 -8.29 8.38 3.50
N PHE A 106 -7.84 7.13 3.68
CA PHE A 106 -6.55 6.83 4.31
C PHE A 106 -5.38 7.44 3.58
N ILE A 107 -5.29 7.25 2.27
CA ILE A 107 -4.22 7.83 1.46
C ILE A 107 -4.18 9.35 1.60
N LYS A 108 -5.36 10.00 1.62
CA LYS A 108 -5.46 11.45 1.77
C LYS A 108 -5.06 11.90 3.18
N ALA A 109 -5.51 11.20 4.22
CA ALA A 109 -5.21 11.54 5.62
C ALA A 109 -3.70 11.47 5.93
N ASN A 110 -2.97 10.59 5.26
CA ASN A 110 -1.52 10.44 5.42
C ASN A 110 -0.70 11.25 4.40
N ASN A 111 -1.28 12.30 3.79
CA ASN A 111 -0.61 13.19 2.84
C ASN A 111 0.06 12.47 1.65
N GLY A 112 -0.49 11.33 1.24
CA GLY A 112 0.11 10.49 0.19
C GLY A 112 1.39 9.78 0.62
N ASP A 113 1.74 9.81 1.91
CA ASP A 113 2.90 9.08 2.41
C ASP A 113 2.64 7.58 2.34
N TYR A 114 3.33 6.95 1.40
CA TYR A 114 3.10 5.56 1.00
C TYR A 114 3.30 4.56 2.15
N ILE A 115 4.21 4.84 3.07
CA ILE A 115 4.65 3.87 4.08
C ILE A 115 3.71 3.74 5.27
N PRO A 116 3.20 4.80 5.89
CA PRO A 116 2.11 4.70 6.85
C PRO A 116 0.84 4.10 6.22
N CYS A 117 0.53 4.48 4.98
CA CYS A 117 -0.61 3.93 4.25
C CYS A 117 -0.49 2.44 3.95
N LEU A 118 0.72 1.91 3.79
CA LEU A 118 0.92 0.48 3.52
C LEU A 118 0.40 -0.42 4.65
N ALA A 119 0.67 -0.07 5.89
CA ALA A 119 0.16 -0.83 7.03
C ALA A 119 -1.37 -0.72 7.11
N GLU A 120 -1.91 0.45 6.91
CA GLU A 120 -3.36 0.72 6.94
C GLU A 120 -4.09 0.11 5.74
N LEU A 121 -3.49 0.11 4.56
CA LEU A 121 -3.96 -0.61 3.37
C LEU A 121 -4.20 -2.09 3.61
N ILE A 122 -3.36 -2.67 4.44
CA ILE A 122 -3.45 -4.08 4.78
C ILE A 122 -4.75 -4.38 5.54
N PHE A 123 -5.23 -3.47 6.35
CA PHE A 123 -6.44 -3.67 7.14
C PHE A 123 -7.69 -3.76 6.26
N ILE A 124 -7.75 -2.97 5.20
CA ILE A 124 -8.83 -3.03 4.23
C ILE A 124 -8.69 -4.28 3.34
N SER A 125 -7.47 -4.73 3.11
CA SER A 125 -7.20 -5.88 2.25
C SER A 125 -7.42 -7.23 2.91
N HIS A 126 -7.71 -7.29 4.22
CA HIS A 126 -7.94 -8.54 4.94
C HIS A 126 -9.35 -8.61 5.53
N HIS A 127 -9.91 -9.82 5.54
CA HIS A 127 -11.21 -10.10 6.14
C HIS A 127 -11.02 -10.91 7.43
N GLU A 128 -11.74 -10.52 8.47
CA GLU A 128 -11.77 -11.23 9.73
C GLU A 128 -12.72 -12.45 9.64
N LEU A 129 -12.31 -13.58 10.21
CA LEU A 129 -13.18 -14.76 10.32
C LEU A 129 -14.07 -14.64 11.57
N VAL A 130 -15.37 -14.45 11.35
CA VAL A 130 -16.38 -14.39 12.41
C VAL A 130 -17.40 -15.49 12.19
N ASN A 131 -17.58 -16.38 13.18
CA ASN A 131 -18.52 -17.52 13.11
C ASN A 131 -18.35 -18.33 11.80
N ASP A 132 -17.14 -18.71 11.48
CA ASP A 132 -16.73 -19.46 10.27
C ASP A 132 -17.08 -18.79 8.94
N LYS A 133 -17.32 -17.48 8.96
CA LYS A 133 -17.51 -16.66 7.75
C LYS A 133 -16.52 -15.51 7.70
N TRP A 134 -16.00 -15.27 6.53
CA TRP A 134 -15.15 -14.11 6.28
C TRP A 134 -16.04 -12.87 6.17
N VAL A 135 -15.82 -11.89 7.05
CA VAL A 135 -16.62 -10.66 7.13
C VAL A 135 -15.69 -9.46 7.21
N TYR A 136 -15.93 -8.48 6.36
CA TYR A 136 -15.34 -7.15 6.55
C TYR A 136 -16.14 -6.41 7.61
N ASN A 137 -15.50 -6.01 8.69
CA ASN A 137 -16.15 -5.34 9.81
C ASN A 137 -15.55 -3.93 10.01
N GLU A 138 -16.24 -2.93 9.51
CA GLU A 138 -15.85 -1.52 9.64
C GLU A 138 -15.82 -1.04 11.11
N LEU A 139 -16.67 -1.63 11.97
CA LEU A 139 -16.78 -1.22 13.38
C LEU A 139 -15.54 -1.59 14.22
N ASN A 140 -14.76 -2.57 13.79
CA ASN A 140 -13.56 -3.02 14.50
C ASN A 140 -12.27 -2.49 13.86
N PHE A 141 -12.38 -1.49 13.02
CA PHE A 141 -11.27 -1.00 12.21
C PHE A 141 -10.08 -0.57 13.08
N GLU A 142 -10.29 0.34 14.04
CA GLU A 142 -9.22 0.84 14.91
C GLU A 142 -8.59 -0.28 15.76
N GLU A 143 -9.40 -1.19 16.29
CA GLU A 143 -8.91 -2.35 17.03
C GLU A 143 -8.06 -3.28 16.14
N ASN A 144 -8.51 -3.50 14.92
CA ASN A 144 -7.76 -4.31 13.95
C ASN A 144 -6.45 -3.60 13.55
N VAL A 145 -6.43 -2.28 13.36
CA VAL A 145 -5.19 -1.51 13.10
C VAL A 145 -4.13 -1.80 14.15
N GLU A 146 -4.48 -1.66 15.44
CA GLU A 146 -3.55 -1.91 16.53
C GLU A 146 -3.09 -3.39 16.57
N LEU A 147 -3.99 -4.31 16.26
CA LEU A 147 -3.66 -5.71 16.20
C LEU A 147 -2.68 -6.02 15.07
N PHE A 148 -2.91 -5.46 13.89
CA PHE A 148 -2.03 -5.65 12.73
C PHE A 148 -0.63 -5.05 12.89
N LYS A 149 -0.46 -4.00 13.68
CA LYS A 149 0.87 -3.48 14.03
C LYS A 149 1.76 -4.55 14.66
N GLN A 150 1.15 -5.51 15.36
CA GLN A 150 1.85 -6.63 16.00
C GLN A 150 2.10 -7.81 15.04
N ALA A 151 1.49 -7.81 13.86
CA ALA A 151 1.67 -8.87 12.87
C ALA A 151 3.13 -8.95 12.40
N LYS A 152 3.57 -10.16 12.01
CA LYS A 152 4.85 -10.30 11.33
C LYS A 152 4.78 -9.73 9.93
N LEU A 153 5.83 -9.03 9.54
CA LEU A 153 5.89 -8.36 8.24
C LEU A 153 5.70 -9.36 7.08
N LYS A 154 6.25 -10.57 7.21
CA LYS A 154 6.10 -11.66 6.23
C LYS A 154 4.65 -12.04 5.94
N ASP A 155 3.77 -11.97 6.96
CA ASP A 155 2.38 -12.41 6.84
C ASP A 155 1.53 -11.36 6.10
N VAL A 156 2.01 -10.14 6.07
CA VAL A 156 1.26 -8.96 5.67
C VAL A 156 1.78 -8.36 4.37
N LEU A 157 3.11 -8.29 4.21
CA LEU A 157 3.74 -7.60 3.10
C LEU A 157 3.46 -8.26 1.73
N GLY A 158 3.30 -9.58 1.70
CA GLY A 158 2.91 -10.31 0.50
C GLY A 158 1.55 -9.88 -0.05
N ALA A 159 0.56 -9.67 0.84
CA ALA A 159 -0.76 -9.17 0.47
C ALA A 159 -0.70 -7.72 -0.04
N VAL A 160 0.14 -6.89 0.56
CA VAL A 160 0.36 -5.50 0.12
C VAL A 160 0.94 -5.45 -1.29
N PHE A 161 1.98 -6.22 -1.57
CA PHE A 161 2.57 -6.29 -2.91
C PHE A 161 1.57 -6.81 -3.94
N PHE A 162 0.83 -7.85 -3.58
CA PHE A 162 -0.22 -8.39 -4.45
C PHE A 162 -1.28 -7.33 -4.76
N TYR A 163 -1.76 -6.63 -3.74
CA TYR A 163 -2.77 -5.58 -3.89
C TYR A 163 -2.26 -4.40 -4.72
N SER A 164 -1.04 -3.93 -4.45
CA SER A 164 -0.40 -2.85 -5.21
C SER A 164 -0.28 -3.21 -6.70
N ASN A 165 0.09 -4.44 -7.01
CA ASN A 165 0.16 -4.95 -8.38
C ASN A 165 -1.23 -5.02 -9.03
N CYS A 166 -2.26 -5.44 -8.28
CA CYS A 166 -3.64 -5.47 -8.77
C CYS A 166 -4.15 -4.06 -9.09
N LEU A 167 -3.88 -3.07 -8.21
CA LEU A 167 -4.23 -1.68 -8.45
C LEU A 167 -3.52 -1.10 -9.68
N GLN A 168 -2.21 -1.34 -9.80
CA GLN A 168 -1.46 -0.90 -10.97
C GLN A 168 -2.07 -1.44 -12.27
N ASN A 169 -2.35 -2.74 -12.33
CA ASN A 169 -2.97 -3.37 -13.48
C ASN A 169 -4.37 -2.80 -13.76
N TYR A 170 -5.16 -2.55 -12.72
CA TYR A 170 -6.47 -1.93 -12.85
C TYR A 170 -6.38 -0.50 -13.41
N MET A 171 -5.45 0.31 -12.91
CA MET A 171 -5.23 1.67 -13.42
C MET A 171 -4.76 1.69 -14.88
N ILE A 172 -3.89 0.75 -15.26
CA ILE A 172 -3.45 0.59 -16.66
C ILE A 172 -4.66 0.25 -17.54
N ASN A 173 -5.49 -0.69 -17.13
CA ASN A 173 -6.69 -1.09 -17.88
C ASN A 173 -7.69 0.05 -18.03
N ILE A 174 -7.94 0.84 -16.96
CA ILE A 174 -8.79 2.03 -17.03
C ILE A 174 -8.21 3.04 -18.03
N LYS A 175 -6.92 3.33 -17.94
CA LYS A 175 -6.26 4.27 -18.85
C LYS A 175 -6.43 3.83 -20.30
N THR A 176 -6.16 2.55 -20.61
CA THR A 176 -6.34 1.98 -21.95
C THR A 176 -7.79 2.13 -22.41
N CYS A 177 -8.76 1.80 -21.57
CA CYS A 177 -10.18 1.93 -21.89
C CYS A 177 -10.61 3.38 -22.15
N LEU A 178 -10.06 4.34 -21.39
CA LEU A 178 -10.31 5.77 -21.62
C LEU A 178 -9.70 6.26 -22.92
N GLU A 179 -8.48 5.83 -23.27
CA GLU A 179 -7.81 6.16 -24.52
C GLU A 179 -8.56 5.59 -25.73
N GLU A 180 -9.05 4.35 -25.64
CA GLU A 180 -9.90 3.74 -26.68
C GLU A 180 -11.22 4.48 -26.85
N ASN A 181 -11.92 4.82 -25.75
CA ASN A 181 -13.15 5.59 -25.81
C ASN A 181 -12.93 6.99 -26.39
N GLN A 182 -11.84 7.67 -26.02
CA GLN A 182 -11.50 9.00 -26.57
C GLN A 182 -11.26 8.91 -28.08
N LYS A 183 -10.62 7.84 -28.55
CA LYS A 183 -10.41 7.61 -29.98
C LYS A 183 -11.75 7.43 -30.71
N ILE A 184 -12.66 6.61 -30.16
CA ILE A 184 -14.01 6.41 -30.72
C ILE A 184 -14.76 7.72 -30.82
N VAL A 185 -14.74 8.56 -29.77
CA VAL A 185 -15.38 9.87 -29.75
C VAL A 185 -14.78 10.79 -30.81
N ASN A 186 -13.46 10.83 -30.94
CA ASN A 186 -12.77 11.64 -31.93
C ASN A 186 -13.11 11.19 -33.36
N ASP A 187 -13.07 9.88 -33.65
CA ASP A 187 -13.42 9.31 -34.95
C ASP A 187 -14.89 9.64 -35.32
N HIS A 188 -15.79 9.58 -34.33
CA HIS A 188 -17.21 9.91 -34.56
C HIS A 188 -17.41 11.39 -34.81
N THR A 189 -16.72 12.24 -34.07
CA THR A 189 -16.78 13.70 -34.26
C THR A 189 -16.24 14.11 -35.63
N GLU A 190 -15.10 13.53 -36.04
CA GLU A 190 -14.52 13.79 -37.36
C GLU A 190 -15.47 13.34 -38.50
N LYS A 191 -16.12 12.20 -38.31
CA LYS A 191 -17.12 11.73 -39.29
C LYS A 191 -18.32 12.67 -39.37
N MET A 192 -18.85 13.13 -38.24
CA MET A 192 -19.94 14.09 -38.19
C MET A 192 -19.57 15.44 -38.85
N MET A 193 -18.35 15.91 -38.66
CA MET A 193 -17.87 17.15 -39.31
C MET A 193 -17.82 16.98 -40.83
N LYS A 194 -17.28 15.87 -41.31
CA LYS A 194 -17.24 15.55 -42.76
C LYS A 194 -18.65 15.46 -43.36
N ASP A 195 -19.57 14.83 -42.66
CA ASP A 195 -20.97 14.77 -43.08
C ASP A 195 -21.64 16.15 -43.13
N GLN A 196 -21.35 17.04 -42.16
CA GLN A 196 -21.84 18.42 -42.16
C GLN A 196 -21.21 19.24 -43.30
N GLU A 197 -19.91 19.14 -43.54
CA GLU A 197 -19.26 19.80 -44.68
C GLU A 197 -19.83 19.35 -46.01
N PHE A 198 -20.13 18.07 -46.15
CA PHE A 198 -20.76 17.49 -47.33
C PHE A 198 -22.19 18.03 -47.52
N GLN A 199 -22.98 18.17 -46.46
CA GLN A 199 -24.34 18.76 -46.51
C GLN A 199 -24.28 20.23 -46.89
N ILE A 200 -23.32 21.00 -46.39
CA ILE A 200 -23.12 22.40 -46.76
C ILE A 200 -22.76 22.52 -48.23
N PHE A 201 -21.84 21.65 -48.70
CA PHE A 201 -21.42 21.62 -50.11
C PHE A 201 -22.59 21.32 -51.04
N LEU A 202 -23.47 20.37 -50.72
CA LEU A 202 -24.68 20.06 -51.48
C LEU A 202 -25.65 21.27 -51.51
N ARG A 203 -25.87 21.95 -50.37
CA ARG A 203 -26.75 23.10 -50.30
C ARG A 203 -26.25 24.29 -51.10
N ASP A 204 -24.97 24.58 -51.05
CA ASP A 204 -24.36 25.69 -51.78
C ASP A 204 -24.14 25.38 -53.25
N GLY A 205 -24.08 24.09 -53.62
CA GLY A 205 -24.03 23.63 -55.03
C GLY A 205 -25.36 23.77 -55.81
N ASP A 206 -26.50 23.71 -55.12
CA ASP A 206 -27.83 23.87 -55.73
C ASP A 206 -28.24 25.34 -56.02
N MET A 207 -27.45 26.30 -55.56
CA MET A 207 -27.74 27.75 -55.78
C MET A 207 -27.16 28.32 -57.09
N ASN A 208 -26.48 27.51 -57.91
CA ASN A 208 -25.85 28.01 -59.16
C ASN A 208 -26.40 27.40 -60.46
N ILE A 209 -27.62 26.92 -60.49
CA ILE A 209 -28.32 26.53 -61.71
C ILE A 209 -29.59 27.36 -61.83
N GLY A 210 -29.44 28.62 -62.26
CA GLY A 210 -30.51 29.53 -62.62
C GLY A 210 -30.07 30.48 -63.71
#